data_75747d029114fe7f70777e02393d8012
#
_entry.id   75747d029114fe7f70777e02393d8012
#
_cell.length_a   1.000
_cell.length_b   1.000
_cell.length_c   1.000
_cell.angle_alpha   90.00
_cell.angle_beta   90.00
_cell.angle_gamma   90.00
#
_symmetry.space_group_name_H-M   'P 1'
#
loop_
_entity.id
_entity.type
_entity.pdbx_description
1 polymer ?
#
loop_
_entity_poly.entity_id
_entity_poly.type
_entity_poly.pdbx_seq_one_letter_code
_entity_poly.pdbx_strand_id
1 'polypeptide(L)'
;MSSAVAAPPDVVTLSDPRSPAAEAYRTLRTNIQFSSLEKPLRRLLLTSAGPNEGKSTTVANLAVTMAQAEMRVIVIDCDLRRPAQHEIFGLANREGLTTMFLGRRGGQVGLGAAAHMEPPLQQSTVPGLLVLTSGPLPPNPAELLGSARMDSILAELTDRADIVLVDSPPVVAVTDAAVLSAKVDGCLLVVGAGIAKRDALKRARAALEAVHANVLGVVVNNVPADSAAAGRY
;
A
#
# COMPACT_ATOMS: atom_id res chain seq x y z
N MET A 1 28.98 2.55 16.43
CA MET A 1 28.28 1.29 16.68
C MET A 1 26.85 1.50 16.17
N SER A 2 26.57 0.99 14.98
CA SER A 2 25.22 1.07 14.39
C SER A 2 24.32 0.10 15.16
N SER A 3 23.39 0.61 15.93
CA SER A 3 22.32 -0.17 16.55
C SER A 3 21.45 -0.71 15.40
N ALA A 4 21.57 -2.01 15.13
CA ALA A 4 20.64 -2.69 14.25
C ALA A 4 19.24 -2.54 14.85
N VAL A 5 18.41 -1.70 14.25
CA VAL A 5 16.99 -1.62 14.58
C VAL A 5 16.41 -2.99 14.25
N ALA A 6 15.84 -3.68 15.24
CA ALA A 6 15.19 -4.97 15.03
C ALA A 6 14.08 -4.81 13.99
N ALA A 7 14.03 -5.73 13.04
CA ALA A 7 12.96 -5.73 12.04
C ALA A 7 11.60 -5.81 12.76
N PRO A 8 10.61 -5.00 12.35
CA PRO A 8 9.28 -5.07 12.94
C PRO A 8 8.69 -6.47 12.77
N PRO A 9 8.05 -7.05 13.80
CA PRO A 9 7.62 -8.45 13.82
C PRO A 9 6.66 -8.84 12.69
N ASP A 10 5.97 -7.87 12.11
CA ASP A 10 4.98 -8.10 11.06
C ASP A 10 5.56 -8.18 9.63
N VAL A 11 6.87 -7.90 9.46
CA VAL A 11 7.53 -7.98 8.14
C VAL A 11 8.33 -9.28 8.06
N VAL A 12 7.63 -10.38 7.80
CA VAL A 12 8.22 -11.73 7.76
C VAL A 12 9.32 -11.87 6.71
N THR A 13 9.25 -11.10 5.63
CA THR A 13 10.29 -11.05 4.59
C THR A 13 11.63 -10.49 5.08
N LEU A 14 11.64 -9.81 6.25
CA LEU A 14 12.84 -9.33 6.95
C LEU A 14 13.16 -10.19 8.17
N SER A 15 12.15 -10.54 8.99
CA SER A 15 12.37 -11.26 10.25
C SER A 15 12.67 -12.76 10.06
N ASP A 16 12.06 -13.40 9.05
CA ASP A 16 12.31 -14.78 8.64
C ASP A 16 12.29 -14.93 7.11
N PRO A 17 13.37 -14.51 6.42
CA PRO A 17 13.42 -14.49 4.95
C PRO A 17 13.34 -15.87 4.28
N ARG A 18 13.51 -16.96 5.05
CA ARG A 18 13.46 -18.34 4.53
C ARG A 18 12.13 -19.02 4.81
N SER A 19 11.21 -18.35 5.49
CA SER A 19 9.88 -18.91 5.78
C SER A 19 9.07 -19.17 4.53
N PRO A 20 8.12 -20.13 4.55
CA PRO A 20 7.15 -20.32 3.48
C PRO A 20 6.33 -19.05 3.19
N ALA A 21 6.06 -18.22 4.20
CA ALA A 21 5.36 -16.96 4.04
C ALA A 21 6.20 -15.95 3.24
N ALA A 22 7.52 -15.83 3.51
CA ALA A 22 8.40 -14.97 2.73
C ALA A 22 8.47 -15.43 1.26
N GLU A 23 8.49 -16.75 1.01
CA GLU A 23 8.48 -17.31 -0.33
C GLU A 23 7.15 -17.03 -1.06
N ALA A 24 6.02 -17.07 -0.35
CA ALA A 24 4.72 -16.71 -0.92
C ALA A 24 4.70 -15.24 -1.40
N TYR A 25 5.34 -14.30 -0.69
CA TYR A 25 5.46 -12.91 -1.15
C TYR A 25 6.39 -12.76 -2.38
N ARG A 26 7.47 -13.56 -2.49
CA ARG A 26 8.29 -13.60 -3.72
C ARG A 26 7.50 -14.12 -4.90
N THR A 27 6.71 -15.17 -4.70
CA THR A 27 5.78 -15.70 -5.71
C THR A 27 4.75 -14.65 -6.11
N LEU A 28 4.15 -13.94 -5.15
CA LEU A 28 3.21 -12.84 -5.43
C LEU A 28 3.87 -11.75 -6.28
N ARG A 29 5.07 -11.29 -5.92
CA ARG A 29 5.85 -10.34 -6.73
C ARG A 29 6.00 -10.82 -8.17
N THR A 30 6.45 -12.07 -8.35
CA THR A 30 6.64 -12.68 -9.67
C THR A 30 5.34 -12.69 -10.46
N ASN A 31 4.23 -13.11 -9.86
CA ASN A 31 2.92 -13.13 -10.52
C ASN A 31 2.47 -11.73 -10.96
N ILE A 32 2.71 -10.70 -10.13
CA ILE A 32 2.41 -9.30 -10.48
C ILE A 32 3.24 -8.86 -11.69
N GLN A 33 4.54 -9.16 -11.71
CA GLN A 33 5.42 -8.81 -12.84
C GLN A 33 4.96 -9.46 -14.15
N PHE A 34 4.54 -10.72 -14.10
CA PHE A 34 4.04 -11.42 -15.30
C PHE A 34 2.62 -11.04 -15.72
N SER A 35 1.78 -10.55 -14.78
CA SER A 35 0.41 -10.12 -15.10
C SER A 35 0.34 -8.84 -15.96
N SER A 36 1.45 -8.14 -16.14
CA SER A 36 1.52 -6.81 -16.73
C SER A 36 2.59 -6.66 -17.82
N LEU A 37 2.88 -7.74 -18.57
CA LEU A 37 3.90 -7.73 -19.62
C LEU A 37 3.63 -6.71 -20.73
N GLU A 38 2.37 -6.47 -21.08
CA GLU A 38 1.99 -5.52 -22.14
C GLU A 38 1.98 -4.06 -21.66
N LYS A 39 1.67 -3.83 -20.37
CA LYS A 39 1.61 -2.48 -19.77
C LYS A 39 2.21 -2.51 -18.37
N PRO A 40 3.38 -1.91 -18.16
CA PRO A 40 4.03 -1.89 -16.84
C PRO A 40 3.13 -1.30 -15.77
N LEU A 41 2.98 -2.03 -14.66
CA LEU A 41 2.31 -1.53 -13.46
C LEU A 41 3.26 -0.59 -12.72
N ARG A 42 2.91 0.68 -12.67
CA ARG A 42 3.66 1.71 -11.95
C ARG A 42 3.00 2.06 -10.61
N ARG A 43 1.69 1.87 -10.50
CA ARG A 43 0.88 2.15 -9.32
C ARG A 43 -0.01 0.96 -9.03
N LEU A 44 0.16 0.35 -7.87
CA LEU A 44 -0.59 -0.83 -7.43
C LEU A 44 -1.26 -0.56 -6.09
N LEU A 45 -2.59 -0.61 -6.07
CA LEU A 45 -3.39 -0.48 -4.86
C LEU A 45 -3.60 -1.84 -4.20
N LEU A 46 -3.47 -1.90 -2.89
CA LEU A 46 -3.95 -3.02 -2.08
C LEU A 46 -5.08 -2.55 -1.17
N THR A 47 -6.19 -3.26 -1.23
CA THR A 47 -7.35 -3.08 -0.35
C THR A 47 -7.84 -4.41 0.19
N SER A 48 -8.84 -4.40 1.07
CA SER A 48 -9.49 -5.61 1.59
C SER A 48 -11.00 -5.44 1.66
N ALA A 49 -11.74 -6.53 1.84
CA ALA A 49 -13.17 -6.44 2.05
C ALA A 49 -13.51 -5.87 3.42
N GLY A 50 -12.79 -6.28 4.47
CA GLY A 50 -13.00 -5.88 5.85
C GLY A 50 -11.70 -5.45 6.55
N PRO A 51 -11.81 -4.95 7.78
CA PRO A 51 -10.64 -4.63 8.60
C PRO A 51 -9.89 -5.91 9.03
N ASN A 52 -8.60 -5.76 9.38
CA ASN A 52 -7.75 -6.80 9.93
C ASN A 52 -7.53 -8.03 9.02
N GLU A 53 -7.70 -7.88 7.71
CA GLU A 53 -7.41 -8.93 6.73
C GLU A 53 -5.94 -8.97 6.32
N GLY A 54 -5.08 -8.08 6.89
CA GLY A 54 -3.64 -8.05 6.67
C GLY A 54 -3.20 -7.28 5.43
N LYS A 55 -4.02 -6.35 4.90
CA LYS A 55 -3.67 -5.53 3.74
C LYS A 55 -2.35 -4.77 3.91
N SER A 56 -2.19 -4.03 5.02
CA SER A 56 -1.01 -3.19 5.28
C SER A 56 0.26 -4.02 5.47
N THR A 57 0.15 -5.17 6.16
CA THR A 57 1.21 -6.17 6.28
C THR A 57 1.58 -6.76 4.91
N THR A 58 0.58 -7.02 4.06
CA THR A 58 0.81 -7.49 2.68
C THR A 58 1.53 -6.44 1.83
N VAL A 59 1.13 -5.16 1.93
CA VAL A 59 1.84 -4.05 1.27
C VAL A 59 3.30 -4.00 1.69
N ALA A 60 3.59 -4.02 2.99
CA ALA A 60 4.94 -3.93 3.53
C ALA A 60 5.84 -5.10 3.07
N ASN A 61 5.34 -6.33 3.19
CA ASN A 61 6.09 -7.53 2.78
C ASN A 61 6.33 -7.57 1.26
N LEU A 62 5.33 -7.20 0.46
CA LEU A 62 5.48 -7.11 -0.99
C LEU A 62 6.50 -6.04 -1.37
N ALA A 63 6.45 -4.85 -0.74
CA ALA A 63 7.41 -3.77 -0.94
C ALA A 63 8.85 -4.22 -0.67
N VAL A 64 9.06 -4.92 0.43
CA VAL A 64 10.37 -5.47 0.79
C VAL A 64 10.87 -6.44 -0.28
N THR A 65 10.03 -7.39 -0.73
CA THR A 65 10.46 -8.35 -1.76
C THR A 65 10.76 -7.70 -3.10
N MET A 66 10.06 -6.62 -3.47
CA MET A 66 10.34 -5.85 -4.68
C MET A 66 11.65 -5.07 -4.55
N ALA A 67 11.90 -4.42 -3.41
CA ALA A 67 13.15 -3.71 -3.16
C ALA A 67 14.36 -4.67 -3.09
N GLN A 68 14.20 -5.86 -2.50
CA GLN A 68 15.22 -6.91 -2.52
C GLN A 68 15.54 -7.43 -3.94
N ALA A 69 14.65 -7.20 -4.90
CA ALA A 69 14.87 -7.46 -6.33
C ALA A 69 15.37 -6.20 -7.07
N GLU A 70 16.03 -5.29 -6.35
CA GLU A 70 16.67 -4.06 -6.85
C GLU A 70 15.70 -3.05 -7.50
N MET A 71 14.39 -3.19 -7.28
CA MET A 71 13.42 -2.17 -7.70
C MET A 71 13.44 -0.96 -6.75
N ARG A 72 13.27 0.23 -7.31
CA ARG A 72 12.98 1.44 -6.51
C ARG A 72 11.49 1.42 -6.16
N VAL A 73 11.18 1.26 -4.89
CA VAL A 73 9.81 1.10 -4.40
C VAL A 73 9.44 2.28 -3.50
N ILE A 74 8.26 2.85 -3.71
CA ILE A 74 7.63 3.77 -2.77
C ILE A 74 6.36 3.12 -2.24
N VAL A 75 6.22 3.04 -0.91
CA VAL A 75 4.96 2.74 -0.24
C VAL A 75 4.31 4.06 0.15
N ILE A 76 3.03 4.22 -0.16
CA ILE A 76 2.23 5.35 0.30
C ILE A 76 1.07 4.86 1.16
N ASP A 77 0.97 5.39 2.40
CA ASP A 77 -0.12 5.10 3.33
C ASP A 77 -1.32 6.01 3.06
N CYS A 78 -2.29 5.48 2.33
CA CYS A 78 -3.56 6.13 2.01
C CYS A 78 -4.71 5.68 2.92
N ASP A 79 -4.46 4.82 3.93
CA ASP A 79 -5.44 4.57 4.98
C ASP A 79 -5.43 5.73 5.99
N LEU A 80 -5.97 6.87 5.57
CA LEU A 80 -6.02 8.09 6.39
C LEU A 80 -7.00 8.01 7.58
N ARG A 81 -7.54 6.81 7.83
CA ARG A 81 -8.42 6.53 8.96
C ARG A 81 -7.73 5.69 10.02
N ARG A 82 -6.94 4.70 9.60
CA ARG A 82 -6.17 3.79 10.46
C ARG A 82 -4.81 3.50 9.81
N PRO A 83 -3.94 4.51 9.69
CA PRO A 83 -2.65 4.35 9.07
C PRO A 83 -1.78 3.37 9.86
N ALA A 84 -1.02 2.54 9.15
CA ALA A 84 -0.21 1.49 9.77
C ALA A 84 1.25 1.45 9.27
N GLN A 85 1.53 2.02 8.10
CA GLN A 85 2.86 1.88 7.49
C GLN A 85 3.97 2.52 8.33
N HIS A 86 3.68 3.63 9.03
CA HIS A 86 4.65 4.26 9.93
C HIS A 86 5.00 3.37 11.13
N GLU A 87 4.04 2.62 11.67
CA GLU A 87 4.29 1.66 12.75
C GLU A 87 5.05 0.44 12.24
N ILE A 88 4.62 -0.12 11.09
CA ILE A 88 5.24 -1.30 10.47
C ILE A 88 6.71 -1.05 10.15
N PHE A 89 7.06 0.13 9.66
CA PHE A 89 8.45 0.47 9.31
C PHE A 89 9.22 1.23 10.40
N GLY A 90 8.60 1.54 11.55
CA GLY A 90 9.23 2.27 12.65
C GLY A 90 9.58 3.72 12.30
N LEU A 91 8.72 4.40 11.52
CA LEU A 91 8.95 5.74 10.97
C LEU A 91 8.12 6.80 11.69
N ALA A 92 8.54 8.06 11.55
CA ALA A 92 7.76 9.18 12.07
C ALA A 92 6.50 9.42 11.23
N ASN A 93 5.42 9.89 11.87
CA ASN A 93 4.15 10.22 11.19
C ASN A 93 3.71 11.67 11.42
N ARG A 94 4.66 12.59 11.65
CA ARG A 94 4.37 14.03 11.83
C ARG A 94 4.12 14.74 10.51
N GLU A 95 4.82 14.31 9.48
CA GLU A 95 4.68 14.75 8.10
C GLU A 95 4.45 13.51 7.23
N GLY A 96 3.66 13.66 6.16
CA GLY A 96 3.30 12.57 5.27
C GLY A 96 2.35 13.05 4.18
N LEU A 97 1.55 12.14 3.62
CA LEU A 97 0.62 12.42 2.53
C LEU A 97 -0.29 13.62 2.84
N THR A 98 -0.88 13.66 4.03
CA THR A 98 -1.84 14.73 4.39
C THR A 98 -1.20 16.11 4.43
N THR A 99 0.06 16.23 4.80
CA THR A 99 0.77 17.51 4.80
C THR A 99 1.07 18.02 3.39
N MET A 100 1.11 17.14 2.39
CA MET A 100 1.25 17.53 0.98
C MET A 100 0.01 18.23 0.41
N PHE A 101 -1.17 18.02 1.00
CA PHE A 101 -2.39 18.74 0.63
C PHE A 101 -2.43 20.16 1.23
N LEU A 102 -1.73 20.39 2.31
CA LEU A 102 -1.81 21.60 3.13
C LEU A 102 -0.82 22.68 2.70
N GLY A 103 -0.26 22.71 1.53
CA GLY A 103 0.69 23.69 1.01
C GLY A 103 1.27 24.68 2.05
N ARG A 104 2.58 24.65 2.33
CA ARG A 104 3.21 25.63 3.21
C ARG A 104 3.39 26.97 2.50
N ARG A 105 2.64 28.00 2.87
CA ARG A 105 3.00 29.40 2.60
C ARG A 105 3.49 30.04 3.90
N GLY A 106 4.82 30.29 3.99
CA GLY A 106 5.38 31.17 5.02
C GLY A 106 5.07 30.77 6.47
N GLY A 107 5.01 29.45 6.79
CA GLY A 107 4.71 28.98 8.15
C GLY A 107 3.21 28.89 8.50
N GLN A 108 2.31 29.29 7.63
CA GLN A 108 0.87 29.11 7.78
C GLN A 108 0.33 28.00 6.86
N VAL A 109 -0.46 27.11 7.44
CA VAL A 109 -1.17 26.04 6.73
C VAL A 109 -2.36 26.65 6.02
N GLY A 110 -2.37 26.61 4.68
CA GLY A 110 -3.47 27.15 3.86
C GLY A 110 -3.79 26.25 2.67
N LEU A 111 -5.08 26.06 2.39
CA LEU A 111 -5.58 25.50 1.13
C LEU A 111 -5.30 26.52 0.01
N GLY A 112 -4.17 26.44 -0.65
CA GLY A 112 -3.82 27.35 -1.73
C GLY A 112 -2.66 26.86 -2.55
N ALA A 113 -2.67 27.20 -3.85
CA ALA A 113 -1.75 26.79 -4.92
C ALA A 113 -0.42 26.20 -4.42
N ALA A 114 -0.28 24.89 -4.57
CA ALA A 114 0.84 24.12 -4.10
C ALA A 114 2.14 24.61 -4.73
N ALA A 115 2.96 25.30 -3.97
CA ALA A 115 4.40 25.32 -4.24
C ALA A 115 4.84 23.84 -4.26
N HIS A 116 5.66 23.47 -5.23
CA HIS A 116 6.28 22.16 -5.31
C HIS A 116 6.98 21.87 -3.97
N MET A 117 6.30 21.12 -3.10
CA MET A 117 6.91 20.62 -1.88
C MET A 117 7.45 19.23 -2.22
N GLU A 118 8.72 19.04 -1.95
CA GLU A 118 9.30 17.71 -2.05
C GLU A 118 8.55 16.74 -1.14
N PRO A 119 8.10 15.56 -1.65
CA PRO A 119 7.39 14.58 -0.82
C PRO A 119 8.23 14.21 0.40
N PRO A 120 7.67 14.21 1.62
CA PRO A 120 8.37 13.84 2.85
C PRO A 120 8.58 12.31 2.91
N LEU A 121 9.32 11.80 1.92
CA LEU A 121 9.68 10.40 1.83
C LEU A 121 10.71 10.04 2.90
N GLN A 122 10.46 8.96 3.62
CA GLN A 122 11.35 8.43 4.64
C GLN A 122 12.00 7.15 4.14
N GLN A 123 13.33 7.03 4.34
CA GLN A 123 14.06 5.82 4.01
C GLN A 123 13.72 4.73 5.04
N SER A 124 13.30 3.57 4.58
CA SER A 124 13.18 2.38 5.43
C SER A 124 14.55 1.76 5.71
N THR A 125 14.58 0.72 6.53
CA THR A 125 15.81 -0.09 6.75
C THR A 125 16.22 -0.90 5.51
N VAL A 126 15.35 -0.98 4.50
CA VAL A 126 15.59 -1.73 3.26
C VAL A 126 16.07 -0.77 2.17
N PRO A 127 17.26 -0.99 1.58
CA PRO A 127 17.74 -0.19 0.45
C PRO A 127 16.75 -0.19 -0.71
N GLY A 128 16.51 0.97 -1.32
CA GLY A 128 15.57 1.10 -2.43
C GLY A 128 14.10 1.19 -2.05
N LEU A 129 13.75 1.11 -0.75
CA LEU A 129 12.38 1.23 -0.26
C LEU A 129 12.19 2.52 0.53
N LEU A 130 11.39 3.43 -0.04
CA LEU A 130 10.95 4.68 0.60
C LEU A 130 9.48 4.56 1.02
N VAL A 131 9.12 5.26 2.08
CA VAL A 131 7.75 5.28 2.61
C VAL A 131 7.26 6.73 2.72
N LEU A 132 6.11 7.00 2.14
CA LEU A 132 5.31 8.19 2.40
C LEU A 132 4.24 7.80 3.41
N THR A 133 4.44 8.16 4.66
CA THR A 133 3.47 7.92 5.73
C THR A 133 2.21 8.76 5.55
N SER A 134 1.14 8.47 6.27
CA SER A 134 -0.12 9.21 6.14
C SER A 134 0.01 10.69 6.55
N GLY A 135 0.83 10.98 7.55
CA GLY A 135 0.80 12.25 8.27
C GLY A 135 -0.37 12.33 9.25
N PRO A 136 -0.69 13.52 9.78
CA PRO A 136 -1.81 13.75 10.68
C PRO A 136 -3.16 13.40 10.03
N LEU A 137 -4.08 12.81 10.81
CA LEU A 137 -5.39 12.38 10.30
C LEU A 137 -6.26 13.57 9.89
N PRO A 138 -6.78 13.60 8.65
CA PRO A 138 -7.62 14.68 8.18
C PRO A 138 -9.10 14.44 8.53
N PRO A 139 -9.94 15.48 8.59
CA PRO A 139 -11.38 15.33 8.85
C PRO A 139 -12.14 14.66 7.68
N ASN A 140 -11.68 14.82 6.44
CA ASN A 140 -12.36 14.37 5.21
C ASN A 140 -11.40 13.61 4.27
N PRO A 141 -11.03 12.36 4.62
CA PRO A 141 -10.10 11.56 3.83
C PRO A 141 -10.50 11.37 2.37
N ALA A 142 -11.75 11.01 2.09
CA ALA A 142 -12.23 10.70 0.75
C ALA A 142 -12.12 11.88 -0.23
N GLU A 143 -12.36 13.10 0.25
CA GLU A 143 -12.25 14.33 -0.56
C GLU A 143 -10.80 14.60 -0.97
N LEU A 144 -9.86 14.44 -0.02
CA LEU A 144 -8.43 14.58 -0.29
C LEU A 144 -7.96 13.55 -1.32
N LEU A 145 -8.29 12.29 -1.10
CA LEU A 145 -7.89 11.18 -1.98
C LEU A 145 -8.55 11.27 -3.37
N GLY A 146 -9.76 11.87 -3.46
CA GLY A 146 -10.46 12.12 -4.73
C GLY A 146 -9.95 13.32 -5.53
N SER A 147 -9.19 14.21 -4.91
CA SER A 147 -8.79 15.50 -5.49
C SER A 147 -7.78 15.36 -6.64
N ALA A 148 -7.72 16.37 -7.52
CA ALA A 148 -6.68 16.50 -8.55
C ALA A 148 -5.27 16.62 -7.96
N ARG A 149 -5.16 17.09 -6.69
CA ARG A 149 -3.88 17.14 -5.99
C ARG A 149 -3.32 15.73 -5.73
N MET A 150 -4.20 14.77 -5.41
CA MET A 150 -3.79 13.37 -5.27
C MET A 150 -3.24 12.80 -6.58
N ASP A 151 -3.83 13.13 -7.72
CA ASP A 151 -3.31 12.72 -9.04
C ASP A 151 -1.90 13.26 -9.27
N SER A 152 -1.66 14.53 -8.93
CA SER A 152 -0.33 15.16 -9.03
C SER A 152 0.68 14.49 -8.10
N ILE A 153 0.28 14.15 -6.86
CA ILE A 153 1.15 13.45 -5.91
C ILE A 153 1.52 12.06 -6.43
N LEU A 154 0.53 11.29 -6.90
CA LEU A 154 0.78 9.97 -7.47
C LEU A 154 1.70 10.02 -8.69
N ALA A 155 1.53 11.02 -9.57
CA ALA A 155 2.42 11.23 -10.71
C ALA A 155 3.85 11.51 -10.25
N GLU A 156 4.03 12.44 -9.32
CA GLU A 156 5.34 12.80 -8.77
C GLU A 156 6.07 11.61 -8.12
N LEU A 157 5.35 10.78 -7.36
CA LEU A 157 5.92 9.56 -6.76
C LEU A 157 6.29 8.53 -7.83
N THR A 158 5.45 8.40 -8.88
CA THR A 158 5.69 7.47 -9.99
C THR A 158 6.96 7.83 -10.77
N ASP A 159 7.30 9.10 -10.90
CA ASP A 159 8.54 9.54 -11.57
C ASP A 159 9.80 9.19 -10.77
N ARG A 160 9.68 9.00 -9.46
CA ARG A 160 10.79 8.73 -8.54
C ARG A 160 11.04 7.23 -8.29
N ALA A 161 10.09 6.35 -8.63
CA ALA A 161 10.14 4.92 -8.34
C ALA A 161 9.83 4.06 -9.57
N ASP A 162 10.18 2.81 -9.51
CA ASP A 162 9.77 1.82 -10.53
C ASP A 162 8.34 1.35 -10.27
N ILE A 163 7.94 1.31 -8.98
CA ILE A 163 6.56 1.03 -8.56
C ILE A 163 6.19 1.80 -7.28
N VAL A 164 4.94 2.27 -7.25
CA VAL A 164 4.29 2.86 -6.07
C VAL A 164 3.23 1.89 -5.56
N LEU A 165 3.38 1.42 -4.33
CA LEU A 165 2.40 0.57 -3.65
C LEU A 165 1.53 1.44 -2.75
N VAL A 166 0.22 1.37 -2.97
CA VAL A 166 -0.77 2.19 -2.27
C VAL A 166 -1.52 1.33 -1.24
N ASP A 167 -1.28 1.58 0.05
CA ASP A 167 -2.09 0.99 1.13
C ASP A 167 -3.38 1.79 1.31
N SER A 168 -4.53 1.14 1.30
CA SER A 168 -5.83 1.81 1.37
C SER A 168 -6.73 1.20 2.45
N PRO A 169 -7.76 1.89 2.94
CA PRO A 169 -8.74 1.28 3.84
C PRO A 169 -9.55 0.18 3.15
N PRO A 170 -10.31 -0.66 3.92
CA PRO A 170 -11.20 -1.67 3.35
C PRO A 170 -12.27 -1.06 2.46
N VAL A 171 -12.43 -1.60 1.22
CA VAL A 171 -13.31 -1.03 0.19
C VAL A 171 -14.80 -1.10 0.52
N VAL A 172 -15.23 -2.05 1.38
CA VAL A 172 -16.64 -2.16 1.79
C VAL A 172 -17.00 -1.17 2.90
N ALA A 173 -16.00 -0.73 3.67
CA ALA A 173 -16.23 0.13 4.82
C ALA A 173 -16.38 1.60 4.42
N VAL A 174 -15.63 2.05 3.41
CA VAL A 174 -15.55 3.46 2.99
C VAL A 174 -15.24 3.55 1.49
N THR A 175 -15.53 4.70 0.88
CA THR A 175 -15.34 4.94 -0.56
C THR A 175 -13.89 5.20 -0.96
N ASP A 176 -13.01 5.46 -0.01
CA ASP A 176 -11.62 5.86 -0.19
C ASP A 176 -10.86 4.92 -1.14
N ALA A 177 -10.96 3.60 -0.92
CA ALA A 177 -10.29 2.61 -1.75
C ALA A 177 -10.86 2.55 -3.18
N ALA A 178 -12.18 2.71 -3.35
CA ALA A 178 -12.82 2.77 -4.66
C ALA A 178 -12.35 4.00 -5.45
N VAL A 179 -12.27 5.17 -4.79
CA VAL A 179 -11.77 6.41 -5.39
C VAL A 179 -10.29 6.25 -5.83
N LEU A 180 -9.46 5.67 -4.98
CA LEU A 180 -8.04 5.43 -5.28
C LEU A 180 -7.85 4.41 -6.39
N SER A 181 -8.70 3.36 -6.46
CA SER A 181 -8.59 2.31 -7.47
C SER A 181 -8.77 2.81 -8.90
N ALA A 182 -9.49 3.92 -9.10
CA ALA A 182 -9.63 4.61 -10.38
C ALA A 182 -8.39 5.43 -10.79
N LYS A 183 -7.42 5.63 -9.87
CA LYS A 183 -6.22 6.46 -10.07
C LYS A 183 -4.93 5.64 -10.21
N VAL A 184 -5.02 4.32 -10.14
CA VAL A 184 -3.88 3.38 -10.19
C VAL A 184 -3.97 2.44 -11.40
N ASP A 185 -2.87 1.76 -11.71
CA ASP A 185 -2.79 0.87 -12.88
C ASP A 185 -3.40 -0.51 -12.59
N GLY A 186 -3.43 -0.93 -11.31
CA GLY A 186 -4.01 -2.19 -10.89
C GLY A 186 -4.36 -2.21 -9.41
N CYS A 187 -5.24 -3.15 -9.04
CA CYS A 187 -5.71 -3.34 -7.68
C CYS A 187 -5.62 -4.82 -7.27
N LEU A 188 -5.15 -5.10 -6.07
CA LEU A 188 -5.20 -6.40 -5.42
C LEU A 188 -6.19 -6.38 -4.25
N LEU A 189 -7.06 -7.39 -4.17
CA LEU A 189 -7.95 -7.58 -3.04
C LEU A 189 -7.32 -8.57 -2.05
N VAL A 190 -6.94 -8.10 -0.88
CA VAL A 190 -6.43 -8.94 0.21
C VAL A 190 -7.59 -9.53 0.99
N VAL A 191 -7.53 -10.82 1.25
CA VAL A 191 -8.57 -11.61 1.90
C VAL A 191 -7.96 -12.41 3.04
N GLY A 192 -8.39 -12.16 4.26
CA GLY A 192 -7.96 -12.93 5.43
C GLY A 192 -8.65 -14.29 5.49
N ALA A 193 -7.88 -15.39 5.41
CA ALA A 193 -8.42 -16.75 5.59
C ALA A 193 -9.07 -16.88 6.97
N GLY A 194 -10.29 -17.43 7.01
CA GLY A 194 -11.07 -17.57 8.24
C GLY A 194 -11.65 -16.25 8.80
N ILE A 195 -11.33 -15.09 8.22
CA ILE A 195 -11.81 -13.76 8.65
C ILE A 195 -12.85 -13.22 7.68
N ALA A 196 -12.54 -13.29 6.38
CA ALA A 196 -13.37 -12.70 5.33
C ALA A 196 -14.70 -13.45 5.17
N LYS A 197 -15.80 -12.70 5.16
CA LYS A 197 -17.14 -13.24 4.89
C LYS A 197 -17.41 -13.20 3.38
N ARG A 198 -17.99 -14.27 2.84
CA ARG A 198 -18.29 -14.39 1.40
C ARG A 198 -19.10 -13.20 0.85
N ASP A 199 -20.07 -12.71 1.62
CA ASP A 199 -20.90 -11.57 1.20
C ASP A 199 -20.11 -10.24 1.22
N ALA A 200 -19.13 -10.10 2.12
CA ALA A 200 -18.24 -8.95 2.11
C ALA A 200 -17.34 -8.96 0.86
N LEU A 201 -16.84 -10.13 0.44
CA LEU A 201 -16.06 -10.27 -0.79
C LEU A 201 -16.88 -9.93 -2.03
N LYS A 202 -18.14 -10.38 -2.11
CA LYS A 202 -19.04 -10.01 -3.22
C LYS A 202 -19.25 -8.49 -3.29
N ARG A 203 -19.47 -7.83 -2.14
CA ARG A 203 -19.62 -6.37 -2.07
C ARG A 203 -18.33 -5.65 -2.43
N ALA A 204 -17.18 -6.15 -1.96
CA ALA A 204 -15.89 -5.58 -2.32
C ALA A 204 -15.65 -5.61 -3.83
N ARG A 205 -15.90 -6.75 -4.46
CA ARG A 205 -15.81 -6.92 -5.90
C ARG A 205 -16.75 -5.95 -6.63
N ALA A 206 -18.03 -5.91 -6.26
CA ALA A 206 -19.00 -5.02 -6.87
C ALA A 206 -18.62 -3.52 -6.72
N ALA A 207 -18.07 -3.12 -5.58
CA ALA A 207 -17.62 -1.75 -5.36
C ALA A 207 -16.43 -1.37 -6.27
N LEU A 208 -15.49 -2.29 -6.51
CA LEU A 208 -14.37 -2.08 -7.41
C LEU A 208 -14.81 -2.09 -8.89
N GLU A 209 -15.71 -2.99 -9.27
CA GLU A 209 -16.29 -3.06 -10.62
C GLU A 209 -17.09 -1.80 -10.96
N ALA A 210 -17.83 -1.24 -10.01
CA ALA A 210 -18.62 -0.01 -10.20
C ALA A 210 -17.79 1.23 -10.58
N VAL A 211 -16.50 1.24 -10.21
CA VAL A 211 -15.55 2.31 -10.56
C VAL A 211 -14.57 1.89 -11.68
N HIS A 212 -14.86 0.77 -12.34
CA HIS A 212 -14.01 0.20 -13.42
C HIS A 212 -12.56 -0.03 -13.00
N ALA A 213 -12.34 -0.42 -11.73
CA ALA A 213 -11.01 -0.73 -11.23
C ALA A 213 -10.42 -1.94 -11.96
N ASN A 214 -9.15 -1.85 -12.32
CA ASN A 214 -8.41 -2.98 -12.89
C ASN A 214 -8.01 -3.96 -11.77
N VAL A 215 -8.87 -4.90 -11.43
CA VAL A 215 -8.61 -5.90 -10.37
C VAL A 215 -7.75 -7.03 -10.94
N LEU A 216 -6.48 -7.06 -10.56
CA LEU A 216 -5.51 -8.06 -11.04
C LEU A 216 -5.73 -9.44 -10.42
N GLY A 217 -6.26 -9.48 -9.19
CA GLY A 217 -6.48 -10.73 -8.49
C GLY A 217 -6.75 -10.57 -6.99
N VAL A 218 -6.69 -11.72 -6.32
CA VAL A 218 -6.93 -11.85 -4.87
C VAL A 218 -5.68 -12.42 -4.20
N VAL A 219 -5.30 -11.84 -3.07
CA VAL A 219 -4.24 -12.36 -2.20
C VAL A 219 -4.89 -12.94 -0.96
N VAL A 220 -4.78 -14.26 -0.76
CA VAL A 220 -5.27 -14.92 0.46
C VAL A 220 -4.19 -14.86 1.52
N ASN A 221 -4.45 -14.12 2.59
CA ASN A 221 -3.55 -13.93 3.72
C ASN A 221 -3.99 -14.78 4.94
N ASN A 222 -3.10 -14.96 5.93
CA ASN A 222 -3.36 -15.75 7.15
C ASN A 222 -3.76 -17.20 6.89
N VAL A 223 -3.26 -17.81 5.81
CA VAL A 223 -3.49 -19.22 5.51
C VAL A 223 -2.72 -20.08 6.52
N PRO A 224 -3.38 -21.03 7.24
CA PRO A 224 -2.67 -21.93 8.14
C PRO A 224 -1.57 -22.73 7.40
N ALA A 225 -0.42 -22.96 8.06
CA ALA A 225 0.73 -23.61 7.45
C ALA A 225 0.41 -25.01 6.88
N ASP A 226 -0.47 -25.74 7.55
CA ASP A 226 -0.89 -27.09 7.13
C ASP A 226 -1.71 -27.07 5.82
N SER A 227 -2.47 -26.00 5.58
CA SER A 227 -3.26 -25.86 4.35
C SER A 227 -2.46 -25.28 3.18
N ALA A 228 -1.38 -24.53 3.46
CA ALA A 228 -0.46 -24.04 2.45
C ALA A 228 0.35 -25.17 1.77
N ALA A 229 0.56 -26.30 2.46
CA ALA A 229 1.24 -27.47 1.92
C ALA A 229 0.37 -28.27 0.91
N ALA A 230 -0.97 -28.15 0.97
CA ALA A 230 -1.89 -28.87 0.10
C ALA A 230 -2.03 -28.24 -1.31
N GLY A 231 -1.51 -27.04 -1.55
CA GLY A 231 -1.55 -26.32 -2.82
C GLY A 231 -0.31 -26.46 -3.71
N ARG A 232 0.54 -27.46 -3.42
CA ARG A 232 1.71 -27.78 -4.28
C ARG A 232 1.27 -28.74 -5.38
N TYR A 233 0.86 -28.17 -6.50
CA TYR A 233 0.96 -28.80 -7.83
C TYR A 233 1.20 -27.71 -8.88
#